data_7564533ed8b407aba02e5b77eb5a289d
#
_entry.id   7564533ed8b407aba02e5b77eb5a289d
#
_cell.length_a   1.000
_cell.length_b   1.000
_cell.length_c   1.000
_cell.angle_alpha   90.00
_cell.angle_beta   90.00
_cell.angle_gamma   90.00
#
_symmetry.space_group_name_H-M   'P 1'
#
loop_
_entity.id
_entity.type
_entity.pdbx_description
1 polymer ?
#
loop_
_entity_poly.entity_id
_entity_poly.type
_entity_poly.pdbx_seq_one_letter_code
_entity_poly.pdbx_strand_id
1 'polypeptide(L)'
;MINRISIVGGPGTGKTTLGNMLSEILEIPVLHIDGLFYEPNWVERDEDERDRKILEFAKKERWIIDGNYRSTLKQRIDKADLIIFLDYSNLARMKGIFQRFFKYRGKEREEIPGCKEKMDYTFIKYTWNYNKNKRSSLIDFLNSVDQNKILTFKNRNKLNKWLKEVEKTKSIQL
;
A
#
# COMPACT_ATOMS: atom_id res chain seq x y z
N MET A 1 11.28 1.52 18.81
CA MET A 1 10.13 0.62 18.51
C MET A 1 9.41 1.20 17.30
N ILE A 2 9.06 0.38 16.31
CA ILE A 2 8.37 0.83 15.09
C ILE A 2 6.87 0.86 15.34
N ASN A 3 6.30 2.06 15.30
CA ASN A 3 4.89 2.31 15.56
C ASN A 3 4.14 2.82 14.32
N ARG A 4 4.84 3.48 13.38
CA ARG A 4 4.26 4.14 12.20
C ARG A 4 4.87 3.58 10.94
N ILE A 5 4.07 2.86 10.17
CA ILE A 5 4.52 2.13 8.98
C ILE A 5 3.81 2.67 7.75
N SER A 6 4.57 3.14 6.76
CA SER A 6 4.03 3.50 5.44
C SER A 6 4.38 2.42 4.43
N ILE A 7 3.39 1.86 3.73
CA ILE A 7 3.59 0.85 2.69
C ILE A 7 3.34 1.47 1.32
N VAL A 8 4.36 1.51 0.48
CA VAL A 8 4.31 2.09 -0.85
C VAL A 8 4.72 1.07 -1.92
N GLY A 9 4.32 1.30 -3.16
CA GLY A 9 4.65 0.40 -4.28
C GLY A 9 3.59 0.38 -5.35
N GLY A 10 3.87 -0.22 -6.49
CA GLY A 10 2.97 -0.27 -7.64
C GLY A 10 1.66 -1.01 -7.37
N PRO A 11 0.67 -0.87 -8.27
CA PRO A 11 -0.55 -1.66 -8.20
C PRO A 11 -0.22 -3.16 -8.35
N GLY A 12 -0.99 -4.03 -7.69
CA GLY A 12 -0.80 -5.48 -7.74
C GLY A 12 0.37 -6.04 -6.92
N THR A 13 1.11 -5.21 -6.17
CA THR A 13 2.23 -5.68 -5.31
C THR A 13 1.76 -6.35 -4.02
N GLY A 14 0.51 -6.16 -3.60
CA GLY A 14 -0.04 -6.75 -2.37
C GLY A 14 0.13 -5.87 -1.13
N LYS A 15 0.18 -4.53 -1.30
CA LYS A 15 0.26 -3.57 -0.17
C LYS A 15 -0.83 -3.80 0.87
N THR A 16 -2.08 -3.86 0.43
CA THR A 16 -3.25 -4.09 1.29
C THR A 16 -3.15 -5.40 2.07
N THR A 17 -2.76 -6.49 1.39
CA THR A 17 -2.54 -7.79 2.05
C THR A 17 -1.45 -7.70 3.11
N LEU A 18 -0.33 -7.03 2.79
CA LEU A 18 0.76 -6.81 3.75
C LEU A 18 0.31 -5.94 4.93
N GLY A 19 -0.46 -4.88 4.65
CA GLY A 19 -1.02 -3.99 5.67
C GLY A 19 -1.88 -4.74 6.68
N ASN A 20 -2.79 -5.60 6.18
CA ASN A 20 -3.64 -6.44 7.04
C ASN A 20 -2.81 -7.43 7.88
N MET A 21 -1.86 -8.15 7.26
CA MET A 21 -1.01 -9.09 7.99
C MET A 21 -0.18 -8.41 9.07
N LEU A 22 0.43 -7.26 8.78
CA LEU A 22 1.20 -6.52 9.78
C LEU A 22 0.30 -5.94 10.87
N SER A 23 -0.92 -5.48 10.51
CA SER A 23 -1.91 -5.01 11.48
C SER A 23 -2.29 -6.10 12.49
N GLU A 24 -2.52 -7.31 12.01
CA GLU A 24 -2.85 -8.47 12.84
C GLU A 24 -1.66 -8.91 13.72
N ILE A 25 -0.45 -9.01 13.14
CA ILE A 25 0.75 -9.46 13.86
C ILE A 25 1.18 -8.48 14.95
N LEU A 26 1.13 -7.16 14.65
CA LEU A 26 1.68 -6.11 15.50
C LEU A 26 0.62 -5.40 16.35
N GLU A 27 -0.66 -5.71 16.11
CA GLU A 27 -1.81 -5.03 16.74
C GLU A 27 -1.76 -3.50 16.54
N ILE A 28 -1.46 -3.09 15.28
CA ILE A 28 -1.41 -1.69 14.86
C ILE A 28 -2.56 -1.44 13.88
N PRO A 29 -3.39 -0.38 14.08
CA PRO A 29 -4.47 -0.08 13.17
C PRO A 29 -3.98 0.23 11.76
N VAL A 30 -4.67 -0.28 10.74
CA VAL A 30 -4.33 -0.08 9.33
C VAL A 30 -5.35 0.82 8.63
N LEU A 31 -4.86 1.66 7.72
CA LEU A 31 -5.66 2.44 6.79
C LEU A 31 -5.25 2.12 5.35
N HIS A 32 -6.20 1.63 4.55
CA HIS A 32 -6.05 1.41 3.12
C HIS A 32 -6.53 2.66 2.37
N ILE A 33 -5.61 3.41 1.77
CA ILE A 33 -5.98 4.66 1.07
C ILE A 33 -6.92 4.38 -0.11
N ASP A 34 -6.73 3.27 -0.83
CA ASP A 34 -7.61 2.87 -1.92
C ASP A 34 -9.08 2.74 -1.46
N GLY A 35 -9.32 2.35 -0.19
CA GLY A 35 -10.64 2.28 0.43
C GLY A 35 -11.29 3.65 0.70
N LEU A 36 -10.48 4.69 0.81
CA LEU A 36 -10.97 6.07 0.92
C LEU A 36 -11.23 6.74 -0.43
N PHE A 37 -10.71 6.14 -1.51
CA PHE A 37 -10.79 6.74 -2.83
C PHE A 37 -12.19 6.71 -3.41
N TYR A 38 -12.93 5.63 -3.13
CA TYR A 38 -14.24 5.39 -3.71
C TYR A 38 -15.32 5.27 -2.64
N GLU A 39 -16.47 5.83 -2.97
CA GLU A 39 -17.75 5.53 -2.38
C GLU A 39 -18.40 4.35 -3.13
N PRO A 40 -19.52 3.79 -2.63
CA PRO A 40 -20.25 2.73 -3.33
C PRO A 40 -20.46 3.05 -4.81
N ASN A 41 -20.44 2.01 -5.65
CA ASN A 41 -20.57 2.11 -7.12
C ASN A 41 -19.42 2.85 -7.83
N TRP A 42 -18.22 2.88 -7.24
CA TRP A 42 -17.01 3.48 -7.82
C TRP A 42 -17.12 5.01 -8.01
N VAL A 43 -17.93 5.68 -7.21
CA VAL A 43 -17.98 7.14 -7.18
C VAL A 43 -16.72 7.65 -6.48
N GLU A 44 -15.97 8.54 -7.13
CA GLU A 44 -14.78 9.12 -6.52
C GLU A 44 -15.16 10.07 -5.38
N ARG A 45 -14.54 9.88 -4.22
CA ARG A 45 -14.69 10.77 -3.08
C ARG A 45 -13.93 12.08 -3.34
N ASP A 46 -14.43 13.16 -2.79
CA ASP A 46 -13.76 14.47 -2.78
C ASP A 46 -12.32 14.37 -2.27
N GLU A 47 -11.41 15.07 -2.94
CA GLU A 47 -9.97 15.02 -2.66
C GLU A 47 -9.63 15.59 -1.29
N ASP A 48 -10.20 16.73 -0.93
CA ASP A 48 -9.93 17.39 0.35
C ASP A 48 -10.47 16.57 1.52
N GLU A 49 -11.64 15.96 1.36
CA GLU A 49 -12.21 15.06 2.37
C GLU A 49 -11.31 13.84 2.57
N ARG A 50 -10.83 13.25 1.50
CA ARG A 50 -9.93 12.10 1.52
C ARG A 50 -8.61 12.44 2.19
N ASP A 51 -7.98 13.56 1.81
CA ASP A 51 -6.72 14.03 2.39
C ASP A 51 -6.86 14.30 3.88
N ARG A 52 -7.93 14.95 4.29
CA ARG A 52 -8.24 15.19 5.69
C ARG A 52 -8.32 13.89 6.49
N LYS A 53 -9.04 12.88 5.98
CA LYS A 53 -9.17 11.57 6.66
C LYS A 53 -7.81 10.85 6.78
N ILE A 54 -6.99 10.89 5.74
CA ILE A 54 -5.65 10.28 5.75
C ILE A 54 -4.76 10.98 6.78
N LEU A 55 -4.72 12.30 6.76
CA LEU A 55 -3.86 13.09 7.66
C LEU A 55 -4.32 13.00 9.12
N GLU A 56 -5.63 12.90 9.36
CA GLU A 56 -6.18 12.67 10.69
C GLU A 56 -5.76 11.29 11.22
N PHE A 57 -5.86 10.24 10.40
CA PHE A 57 -5.38 8.91 10.79
C PHE A 57 -3.87 8.92 11.07
N ALA A 58 -3.07 9.67 10.30
CA ALA A 58 -1.63 9.81 10.50
C ALA A 58 -1.22 10.65 11.74
N LYS A 59 -2.18 11.21 12.50
CA LYS A 59 -1.92 11.82 13.81
C LYS A 59 -1.85 10.82 14.95
N LYS A 60 -2.38 9.61 14.76
CA LYS A 60 -2.33 8.55 15.78
C LYS A 60 -0.88 8.22 16.15
N GLU A 61 -0.67 7.71 17.34
CA GLU A 61 0.65 7.27 17.79
C GLU A 61 1.15 6.04 17.04
N ARG A 62 0.22 5.14 16.71
CA ARG A 62 0.50 3.88 16.01
C ARG A 62 -0.40 3.75 14.80
N TRP A 63 0.19 3.46 13.64
CA TRP A 63 -0.57 3.25 12.41
C TRP A 63 0.22 2.50 11.32
N ILE A 64 -0.52 1.83 10.46
CA ILE A 64 -0.06 1.33 9.18
C ILE A 64 -0.89 2.04 8.11
N ILE A 65 -0.25 2.69 7.13
CA ILE A 65 -0.96 3.33 6.01
C ILE A 65 -0.39 2.80 4.71
N ASP A 66 -1.23 2.19 3.87
CA ASP A 66 -0.84 1.73 2.55
C ASP A 66 -1.41 2.61 1.43
N GLY A 67 -0.60 2.82 0.40
CA GLY A 67 -0.98 3.56 -0.80
C GLY A 67 0.01 4.68 -1.17
N ASN A 68 0.06 4.98 -2.49
CA ASN A 68 1.00 5.96 -3.07
C ASN A 68 0.40 7.36 -3.21
N TYR A 69 -0.73 7.67 -2.60
CA TYR A 69 -1.43 8.91 -2.80
C TYR A 69 -0.53 10.13 -2.52
N ARG A 70 -0.31 10.97 -3.57
CA ARG A 70 0.79 11.94 -3.58
C ARG A 70 0.53 13.17 -2.73
N SER A 71 -0.71 13.65 -2.65
CA SER A 71 -1.05 14.86 -1.89
C SER A 71 -0.64 14.75 -0.42
N THR A 72 -0.78 13.57 0.18
CA THR A 72 -0.44 13.31 1.58
C THR A 72 0.84 12.50 1.78
N LEU A 73 1.52 12.08 0.68
CA LEU A 73 2.65 11.15 0.77
C LEU A 73 3.78 11.70 1.64
N LYS A 74 4.17 12.96 1.40
CA LYS A 74 5.27 13.59 2.13
C LYS A 74 4.99 13.61 3.64
N GLN A 75 3.82 14.09 4.05
CA GLN A 75 3.44 14.20 5.47
C GLN A 75 3.43 12.83 6.18
N ARG A 76 3.01 11.76 5.48
CA ARG A 76 3.01 10.40 6.01
C ARG A 76 4.42 9.83 6.14
N ILE A 77 5.25 10.02 5.12
CA ILE A 77 6.63 9.54 5.08
C ILE A 77 7.49 10.25 6.14
N ASP A 78 7.32 11.56 6.30
CA ASP A 78 8.04 12.33 7.33
C ASP A 78 7.74 11.81 8.75
N LYS A 79 6.52 11.31 8.99
CA LYS A 79 6.10 10.76 10.30
C LYS A 79 6.38 9.27 10.47
N ALA A 80 6.66 8.55 9.40
CA ALA A 80 6.87 7.10 9.45
C ALA A 80 8.19 6.75 10.15
N ASP A 81 8.14 5.73 11.00
CA ASP A 81 9.32 5.09 11.58
C ASP A 81 9.91 4.07 10.59
N LEU A 82 9.04 3.48 9.74
CA LEU A 82 9.39 2.49 8.72
C LEU A 82 8.62 2.75 7.43
N ILE A 83 9.32 2.67 6.31
CA ILE A 83 8.76 2.71 4.97
C ILE A 83 9.03 1.36 4.30
N ILE A 84 7.97 0.66 3.90
CA ILE A 84 8.10 -0.60 3.15
C ILE A 84 7.81 -0.31 1.69
N PHE A 85 8.84 -0.45 0.84
CA PHE A 85 8.71 -0.25 -0.60
C PHE A 85 8.62 -1.60 -1.33
N LEU A 86 7.45 -1.89 -1.92
CA LEU A 86 7.23 -3.10 -2.73
C LEU A 86 7.57 -2.79 -4.20
N ASP A 87 8.85 -2.95 -4.57
CA ASP A 87 9.38 -2.64 -5.90
C ASP A 87 9.41 -3.88 -6.81
N TYR A 88 8.22 -4.39 -7.14
CA TYR A 88 8.10 -5.59 -7.98
C TYR A 88 8.14 -5.28 -9.47
N SER A 89 8.62 -6.25 -10.27
CA SER A 89 8.62 -6.16 -11.73
C SER A 89 7.18 -6.06 -12.29
N ASN A 90 7.06 -5.56 -13.53
CA ASN A 90 5.76 -5.46 -14.21
C ASN A 90 5.02 -6.81 -14.25
N LEU A 91 5.73 -7.89 -14.57
CA LEU A 91 5.12 -9.23 -14.65
C LEU A 91 4.59 -9.68 -13.28
N ALA A 92 5.35 -9.46 -12.20
CA ALA A 92 4.91 -9.82 -10.86
C ALA A 92 3.66 -9.02 -10.42
N ARG A 93 3.58 -7.73 -10.79
CA ARG A 93 2.42 -6.88 -10.51
C ARG A 93 1.20 -7.31 -11.32
N MET A 94 1.38 -7.56 -12.63
CA MET A 94 0.29 -8.08 -13.47
C MET A 94 -0.26 -9.40 -12.94
N LYS A 95 0.62 -10.35 -12.58
CA LYS A 95 0.19 -11.58 -11.90
C LYS A 95 -0.64 -11.29 -10.65
N GLY A 96 -0.23 -10.33 -9.84
CA GLY A 96 -0.97 -9.92 -8.63
C GLY A 96 -2.36 -9.37 -8.93
N ILE A 97 -2.50 -8.57 -10.00
CA ILE A 97 -3.81 -8.04 -10.42
C ILE A 97 -4.71 -9.15 -10.92
N PHE A 98 -4.21 -10.06 -11.76
CA PHE A 98 -5.01 -11.20 -12.22
C PHE A 98 -5.43 -12.10 -11.06
N GLN A 99 -4.52 -12.43 -10.13
CA GLN A 99 -4.85 -13.21 -8.93
C GLN A 99 -5.96 -12.53 -8.10
N ARG A 100 -5.86 -11.20 -7.90
CA ARG A 100 -6.90 -10.43 -7.20
C ARG A 100 -8.23 -10.51 -7.94
N PHE A 101 -8.23 -10.26 -9.25
CA PHE A 101 -9.44 -10.33 -10.05
C PHE A 101 -10.12 -11.70 -9.96
N PHE A 102 -9.37 -12.81 -10.12
CA PHE A 102 -9.96 -14.15 -10.04
C PHE A 102 -10.49 -14.47 -8.64
N LYS A 103 -9.83 -13.98 -7.59
CA LYS A 103 -10.28 -14.16 -6.21
C LYS A 103 -11.58 -13.42 -5.90
N TYR A 104 -11.72 -12.19 -6.40
CA TYR A 104 -12.82 -11.28 -6.02
C TYR A 104 -13.79 -10.99 -7.16
N ARG A 105 -13.69 -11.66 -8.30
CA ARG A 105 -14.56 -11.43 -9.45
C ARG A 105 -16.03 -11.41 -9.05
N GLY A 106 -16.71 -10.27 -9.31
CA GLY A 106 -18.12 -10.08 -8.99
C GLY A 106 -18.46 -9.95 -7.50
N LYS A 107 -17.42 -9.96 -6.63
CA LYS A 107 -17.56 -9.74 -5.19
C LYS A 107 -17.01 -8.37 -4.80
N GLU A 108 -17.44 -7.88 -3.67
CA GLU A 108 -16.86 -6.70 -3.05
C GLU A 108 -15.61 -7.08 -2.26
N ARG A 109 -14.69 -6.12 -2.13
CA ARG A 109 -13.55 -6.25 -1.21
C ARG A 109 -13.87 -5.52 0.09
N GLU A 110 -13.45 -6.08 1.20
CA GLU A 110 -13.66 -5.48 2.52
C GLU A 110 -13.09 -4.05 2.60
N GLU A 111 -11.97 -3.81 1.91
CA GLU A 111 -11.30 -2.51 1.91
C GLU A 111 -12.02 -1.45 1.06
N ILE A 112 -12.92 -1.86 0.15
CA ILE A 112 -13.70 -0.94 -0.72
C ILE A 112 -15.16 -1.43 -0.77
N PRO A 113 -15.92 -1.24 0.29
CA PRO A 113 -17.30 -1.69 0.36
C PRO A 113 -18.17 -0.99 -0.68
N GLY A 114 -19.15 -1.72 -1.23
CA GLY A 114 -20.04 -1.21 -2.27
C GLY A 114 -19.43 -1.16 -3.68
N CYS A 115 -18.18 -1.62 -3.86
CA CYS A 115 -17.50 -1.64 -5.16
C CYS A 115 -17.16 -3.08 -5.56
N LYS A 116 -17.93 -3.65 -6.49
CA LYS A 116 -17.65 -4.99 -7.04
C LYS A 116 -16.39 -4.99 -7.89
N GLU A 117 -15.51 -5.98 -7.67
CA GLU A 117 -14.29 -6.13 -8.47
C GLU A 117 -14.63 -6.41 -9.93
N LYS A 118 -14.09 -5.60 -10.82
CA LYS A 118 -14.23 -5.71 -12.28
C LYS A 118 -12.88 -5.64 -12.95
N MET A 119 -12.76 -6.28 -14.12
CA MET A 119 -11.59 -6.13 -14.98
C MET A 119 -11.75 -4.84 -15.77
N ASP A 120 -10.89 -3.86 -15.47
CA ASP A 120 -10.83 -2.60 -16.18
C ASP A 120 -9.57 -2.54 -17.05
N TYR A 121 -9.76 -2.41 -18.37
CA TYR A 121 -8.67 -2.29 -19.33
C TYR A 121 -7.79 -1.07 -19.05
N THR A 122 -8.39 0.05 -18.65
CA THR A 122 -7.67 1.28 -18.28
C THR A 122 -6.73 1.03 -17.11
N PHE A 123 -7.19 0.30 -16.09
CA PHE A 123 -6.38 -0.05 -14.95
C PHE A 123 -5.26 -1.04 -15.31
N ILE A 124 -5.51 -2.00 -16.22
CA ILE A 124 -4.47 -2.91 -16.74
C ILE A 124 -3.38 -2.11 -17.47
N LYS A 125 -3.78 -1.21 -18.38
CA LYS A 125 -2.86 -0.32 -19.11
C LYS A 125 -2.06 0.59 -18.16
N TYR A 126 -2.72 1.17 -17.17
CA TYR A 126 -2.08 1.95 -16.12
C TYR A 126 -1.02 1.13 -15.37
N THR A 127 -1.36 -0.09 -14.95
CA THR A 127 -0.44 -0.98 -14.22
C THR A 127 0.76 -1.36 -15.08
N TRP A 128 0.54 -1.66 -16.36
CA TRP A 128 1.63 -1.99 -17.29
C TRP A 128 2.60 -0.82 -17.46
N ASN A 129 2.07 0.39 -17.60
CA ASN A 129 2.84 1.60 -17.81
C ASN A 129 3.36 2.26 -16.51
N TYR A 130 3.03 1.71 -15.35
CA TYR A 130 3.40 2.29 -14.06
C TYR A 130 4.90 2.60 -13.93
N ASN A 131 5.78 1.73 -14.42
CA ASN A 131 7.22 1.92 -14.35
C ASN A 131 7.69 3.16 -15.12
N LYS A 132 7.07 3.45 -16.27
CA LYS A 132 7.41 4.62 -17.09
C LYS A 132 6.92 5.93 -16.47
N ASN A 133 5.74 5.91 -15.85
CA ASN A 133 5.02 7.12 -15.50
C ASN A 133 5.09 7.51 -14.02
N LYS A 134 5.17 6.54 -13.12
CA LYS A 134 5.00 6.80 -11.68
C LYS A 134 6.12 6.23 -10.80
N ARG A 135 6.75 5.10 -11.21
CA ARG A 135 7.77 4.43 -10.40
C ARG A 135 9.01 5.30 -10.22
N SER A 136 9.53 5.91 -11.29
CA SER A 136 10.73 6.77 -11.21
C SER A 136 10.52 7.87 -10.17
N SER A 137 9.45 8.61 -10.29
CA SER A 137 9.18 9.72 -9.38
C SER A 137 8.89 9.30 -7.92
N LEU A 138 8.44 8.06 -7.69
CA LEU A 138 8.37 7.51 -6.33
C LEU A 138 9.78 7.18 -5.81
N ILE A 139 10.64 6.59 -6.65
CA ILE A 139 12.04 6.31 -6.30
C ILE A 139 12.78 7.61 -6.02
N ASP A 140 12.65 8.63 -6.87
CA ASP A 140 13.30 9.92 -6.69
C ASP A 140 12.89 10.54 -5.33
N PHE A 141 11.61 10.46 -4.99
CA PHE A 141 11.12 10.90 -3.69
C PHE A 141 11.70 10.07 -2.54
N LEU A 142 11.72 8.74 -2.65
CA LEU A 142 12.25 7.86 -1.61
C LEU A 142 13.78 8.03 -1.43
N ASN A 143 14.52 8.38 -2.50
CA ASN A 143 15.95 8.69 -2.41
C ASN A 143 16.24 9.97 -1.60
N SER A 144 15.26 10.85 -1.45
CA SER A 144 15.38 12.07 -0.62
C SER A 144 15.06 11.85 0.86
N VAL A 145 14.64 10.64 1.23
CA VAL A 145 14.27 10.26 2.60
C VAL A 145 15.43 9.51 3.27
N ASP A 146 15.45 9.51 4.60
CA ASP A 146 16.40 8.72 5.39
C ASP A 146 16.34 7.24 5.00
N GLN A 147 17.41 6.73 4.39
CA GLN A 147 17.48 5.36 3.87
C GLN A 147 17.42 4.29 4.98
N ASN A 148 17.78 4.64 6.22
CA ASN A 148 17.69 3.72 7.36
C ASN A 148 16.24 3.36 7.72
N LYS A 149 15.28 4.16 7.26
CA LYS A 149 13.85 3.89 7.46
C LYS A 149 13.20 3.08 6.33
N ILE A 150 13.95 2.71 5.27
CA ILE A 150 13.38 2.12 4.06
C ILE A 150 13.74 0.65 3.93
N LEU A 151 12.74 -0.23 3.94
CA LEU A 151 12.88 -1.64 3.54
C LEU A 151 12.32 -1.84 2.13
N THR A 152 13.18 -2.25 1.19
CA THR A 152 12.78 -2.50 -0.19
C THR A 152 12.71 -4.00 -0.50
N PHE A 153 11.53 -4.45 -0.96
CA PHE A 153 11.33 -5.81 -1.43
C PHE A 153 11.10 -5.84 -2.95
N LYS A 154 11.97 -6.55 -3.68
CA LYS A 154 11.88 -6.70 -5.14
C LYS A 154 11.07 -7.93 -5.58
N ASN A 155 10.70 -8.81 -4.66
CA ASN A 155 9.87 -9.99 -4.93
C ASN A 155 9.17 -10.50 -3.67
N ARG A 156 8.09 -11.30 -3.89
CA ARG A 156 7.26 -11.85 -2.81
C ARG A 156 8.00 -12.84 -1.90
N ASN A 157 8.95 -13.58 -2.44
CA ASN A 157 9.66 -14.59 -1.62
C ASN A 157 10.49 -13.93 -0.52
N LYS A 158 11.20 -12.83 -0.83
CA LYS A 158 11.94 -12.06 0.17
C LYS A 158 11.02 -11.43 1.19
N LEU A 159 9.89 -10.85 0.75
CA LEU A 159 8.87 -10.30 1.64
C LEU A 159 8.31 -11.37 2.57
N ASN A 160 7.91 -12.53 2.04
CA ASN A 160 7.34 -13.61 2.84
C ASN A 160 8.32 -14.18 3.87
N LYS A 161 9.62 -14.26 3.52
CA LYS A 161 10.66 -14.68 4.46
C LYS A 161 10.77 -13.69 5.63
N TRP A 162 10.87 -12.41 5.33
CA TRP A 162 10.91 -11.35 6.34
C TRP A 162 9.64 -11.34 7.20
N LEU A 163 8.47 -11.49 6.61
CA LEU A 163 7.19 -11.49 7.33
C LEU A 163 7.10 -12.65 8.34
N LYS A 164 7.61 -13.84 7.99
CA LYS A 164 7.69 -14.96 8.94
C LYS A 164 8.55 -14.66 10.16
N GLU A 165 9.64 -13.91 9.99
CA GLU A 165 10.45 -13.48 11.14
C GLU A 165 9.69 -12.45 11.99
N VAL A 166 8.99 -11.49 11.37
CA VAL A 166 8.15 -10.53 12.09
C VAL A 166 7.03 -11.25 12.87
N GLU A 167 6.39 -12.24 12.25
CA GLU A 167 5.35 -13.05 12.89
C GLU A 167 5.88 -13.81 14.11
N LYS A 168 7.09 -14.38 14.00
CA LYS A 168 7.74 -15.13 15.08
C LYS A 168 8.15 -14.22 16.25
N THR A 169 8.68 -13.04 15.94
CA THR A 169 9.22 -12.12 16.96
C THR A 169 8.18 -11.13 17.48
N LYS A 170 7.03 -11.01 16.80
CA LYS A 170 6.01 -9.97 17.05
C LYS A 170 6.60 -8.55 17.05
N SER A 171 7.70 -8.36 16.33
CA SER A 171 8.42 -7.08 16.26
C SER A 171 9.15 -6.94 14.93
N ILE A 172 9.42 -5.69 14.53
CA ILE A 172 10.24 -5.38 13.35
C ILE A 172 11.60 -4.90 13.83
N GLN A 173 12.65 -5.56 13.35
CA GLN A 173 14.03 -5.12 13.48
C GLN A 173 14.49 -4.57 12.11
N LEU A 174 15.13 -3.40 12.11
CA LEU A 174 15.72 -2.77 10.93
C LEU A 174 17.16 -3.22 10.73
#